data_2b5c3a0fbaa8b10e0f95394f53c29875
#
_entry.id   2b5c3a0fbaa8b10e0f95394f53c29875
#
_cell.length_a   1.000
_cell.length_b   1.000
_cell.length_c   1.000
_cell.angle_alpha   90.00
_cell.angle_beta   90.00
_cell.angle_gamma   90.00
#
_symmetry.space_group_name_H-M   'P 1'
#
loop_
_entity.id
_entity.type
_entity.pdbx_description
1 polymer ?
#
loop_
_entity_poly.entity_id
_entity_poly.type
_entity_poly.pdbx_seq_one_letter_code
_entity_poly.pdbx_strand_id
1 'polypeptide(L)'
;MEGAAVKGMYALYRDPYSVQRAVNRLRGLGLSDRQIIVLSSEPFEEFEFSDRDKANWLRWIAGAGGVLGLVTAYLLTSLTQTAWPLRTGGMPIVSIWPNTIILFELTMLFAILATVIALFVTAKLPGQKSIIYDAEISNGLIAVGVEHPPAALAEQLRTALAAEAPGDVKTI
;
A
#
# COMPACT_ATOMS: atom_id res chain seq x y z
N MET A 1 -10.42 40.09 -3.22
CA MET A 1 -11.08 38.77 -3.04
C MET A 1 -9.97 37.75 -3.04
N GLU A 2 -9.55 37.35 -1.88
CA GLU A 2 -8.49 36.38 -1.60
C GLU A 2 -8.95 35.02 -2.16
N GLY A 3 -8.25 34.52 -3.18
CA GLY A 3 -8.60 33.26 -3.82
C GLY A 3 -8.42 32.13 -2.81
N ALA A 4 -9.53 31.53 -2.37
CA ALA A 4 -9.50 30.32 -1.56
C ALA A 4 -8.61 29.30 -2.27
N ALA A 5 -7.51 28.91 -1.63
CA ALA A 5 -6.61 27.91 -2.17
C ALA A 5 -7.39 26.62 -2.40
N VAL A 6 -7.57 26.23 -3.65
CA VAL A 6 -8.24 24.98 -4.04
C VAL A 6 -7.46 23.83 -3.45
N LYS A 7 -8.06 23.12 -2.52
CA LYS A 7 -7.41 22.00 -1.82
C LYS A 7 -7.27 20.76 -2.71
N GLY A 8 -8.17 20.61 -3.67
CA GLY A 8 -8.14 19.51 -4.62
C GLY A 8 -9.10 19.76 -5.79
N MET A 9 -8.77 19.17 -6.92
CA MET A 9 -9.59 19.22 -8.13
C MET A 9 -9.67 17.81 -8.70
N TYR A 10 -10.87 17.32 -9.03
CA TYR A 10 -11.04 15.97 -9.55
C TYR A 10 -12.23 15.87 -10.50
N ALA A 11 -12.19 14.86 -11.35
CA ALA A 11 -13.28 14.47 -12.22
C ALA A 11 -13.57 12.98 -12.09
N LEU A 12 -14.81 12.59 -12.37
CA LEU A 12 -15.27 11.21 -12.30
C LEU A 12 -15.38 10.63 -13.71
N TYR A 13 -14.89 9.40 -13.89
CA TYR A 13 -14.87 8.69 -15.17
C TYR A 13 -15.53 7.33 -15.01
N ARG A 14 -16.11 6.81 -16.09
CA ARG A 14 -16.68 5.45 -16.14
C ARG A 14 -15.76 4.44 -16.79
N ASP A 15 -14.90 4.92 -17.67
CA ASP A 15 -14.08 4.07 -18.54
C ASP A 15 -12.60 4.22 -18.18
N PRO A 16 -11.88 3.10 -17.90
CA PRO A 16 -10.46 3.13 -17.58
C PRO A 16 -9.58 3.73 -18.68
N TYR A 17 -9.97 3.58 -19.95
CA TYR A 17 -9.23 4.19 -21.06
C TYR A 17 -9.27 5.72 -21.03
N SER A 18 -10.42 6.28 -20.67
CA SER A 18 -10.56 7.74 -20.47
C SER A 18 -9.71 8.24 -19.29
N VAL A 19 -9.63 7.44 -18.21
CA VAL A 19 -8.73 7.69 -17.07
C VAL A 19 -7.27 7.73 -17.52
N GLN A 20 -6.83 6.74 -18.31
CA GLN A 20 -5.44 6.70 -18.79
C GLN A 20 -5.12 7.92 -19.67
N ARG A 21 -6.04 8.34 -20.54
CA ARG A 21 -5.86 9.55 -21.36
C ARG A 21 -5.80 10.82 -20.50
N ALA A 22 -6.66 10.91 -19.46
CA ALA A 22 -6.63 12.03 -18.53
C ALA A 22 -5.31 12.09 -17.75
N VAL A 23 -4.84 10.96 -17.22
CA VAL A 23 -3.54 10.85 -16.53
C VAL A 23 -2.39 11.27 -17.45
N ASN A 24 -2.37 10.79 -18.70
CA ASN A 24 -1.33 11.14 -19.66
C ASN A 24 -1.33 12.65 -20.00
N ARG A 25 -2.51 13.27 -20.07
CA ARG A 25 -2.62 14.73 -20.25
C ARG A 25 -2.08 15.51 -19.06
N LEU A 26 -2.42 15.04 -17.83
CA LEU A 26 -1.90 15.66 -16.59
C LEU A 26 -0.37 15.55 -16.50
N ARG A 27 0.21 14.40 -16.90
CA ARG A 27 1.66 14.23 -17.04
C ARG A 27 2.25 15.19 -18.07
N GLY A 28 1.55 15.39 -19.19
CA GLY A 28 1.97 16.34 -20.24
C GLY A 28 2.01 17.79 -19.77
N LEU A 29 1.26 18.16 -18.74
CA LEU A 29 1.29 19.47 -18.07
C LEU A 29 2.42 19.60 -17.04
N GLY A 30 3.29 18.58 -16.90
CA GLY A 30 4.45 18.59 -16.00
C GLY A 30 4.14 18.15 -14.56
N LEU A 31 2.97 17.57 -14.31
CA LEU A 31 2.64 17.01 -13.00
C LEU A 31 3.38 15.68 -12.79
N SER A 32 3.93 15.54 -11.59
CA SER A 32 4.51 14.26 -11.18
C SER A 32 3.41 13.26 -10.78
N ASP A 33 3.68 11.96 -10.93
CA ASP A 33 2.76 10.89 -10.53
C ASP A 33 2.38 10.92 -9.03
N ARG A 34 3.15 11.62 -8.21
CA ARG A 34 2.84 11.82 -6.79
C ARG A 34 1.70 12.81 -6.56
N GLN A 35 1.48 13.71 -7.51
CA GLN A 35 0.44 14.75 -7.46
C GLN A 35 -0.86 14.27 -8.08
N ILE A 36 -0.78 13.27 -8.97
CA ILE A 36 -1.95 12.68 -9.63
C ILE A 36 -2.47 11.56 -8.74
N ILE A 37 -3.74 11.66 -8.39
CA ILE A 37 -4.43 10.66 -7.56
C ILE A 37 -5.50 10.02 -8.41
N VAL A 38 -5.48 8.70 -8.46
CA VAL A 38 -6.52 7.88 -9.08
C VAL A 38 -7.13 7.01 -7.99
N LEU A 39 -8.45 7.11 -7.81
CA LEU A 39 -9.21 6.31 -6.84
C LEU A 39 -10.28 5.52 -7.58
N SER A 40 -10.29 4.22 -7.35
CA SER A 40 -11.28 3.30 -7.89
C SER A 40 -11.67 2.28 -6.82
N SER A 41 -12.90 1.77 -6.90
CA SER A 41 -13.37 0.62 -6.11
C SER A 41 -12.87 -0.72 -6.67
N GLU A 42 -12.48 -0.77 -7.94
CA GLU A 42 -11.99 -1.97 -8.61
C GLU A 42 -10.50 -1.84 -8.95
N PRO A 43 -9.71 -2.90 -8.82
CA PRO A 43 -8.32 -2.91 -9.28
C PRO A 43 -8.28 -3.06 -10.80
N PHE A 44 -7.58 -2.17 -11.50
CA PHE A 44 -7.33 -2.23 -12.93
C PHE A 44 -5.86 -2.57 -13.17
N GLU A 45 -5.53 -3.86 -13.24
CA GLU A 45 -4.15 -4.34 -13.41
C GLU A 45 -3.59 -4.06 -14.82
N GLU A 46 -4.46 -3.86 -15.81
CA GLU A 46 -4.08 -3.61 -17.20
C GLU A 46 -3.65 -2.16 -17.47
N PHE A 47 -3.88 -1.25 -16.52
CA PHE A 47 -3.63 0.18 -16.68
C PHE A 47 -2.56 0.68 -15.71
N GLU A 48 -1.53 1.34 -16.23
CA GLU A 48 -0.49 2.00 -15.44
C GLU A 48 -0.90 3.44 -15.09
N PHE A 49 -1.82 3.58 -14.14
CA PHE A 49 -2.22 4.91 -13.65
C PHE A 49 -1.12 5.61 -12.83
N SER A 50 -0.12 4.87 -12.38
CA SER A 50 1.01 5.40 -11.60
C SER A 50 2.27 4.60 -11.87
N ASP A 51 3.35 5.26 -12.32
CA ASP A 51 4.69 4.68 -12.47
C ASP A 51 5.39 4.40 -11.12
N ARG A 52 4.62 4.13 -10.09
CA ARG A 52 5.16 3.74 -8.79
C ARG A 52 5.56 2.27 -8.80
N ASP A 53 6.60 1.97 -9.52
CA ASP A 53 7.32 0.69 -9.40
C ASP A 53 8.04 0.67 -8.04
N LYS A 54 7.25 0.47 -6.99
CA LYS A 54 7.80 0.30 -5.64
C LYS A 54 8.36 -1.09 -5.56
N ALA A 55 9.70 -1.18 -5.50
CA ALA A 55 10.37 -2.43 -5.17
C ALA A 55 9.63 -3.09 -4.00
N ASN A 56 9.14 -4.31 -4.23
CA ASN A 56 8.34 -5.03 -3.23
C ASN A 56 9.26 -5.55 -2.12
N TRP A 57 9.52 -4.70 -1.12
CA TRP A 57 10.33 -5.03 0.06
C TRP A 57 9.63 -6.02 0.99
N LEU A 58 8.34 -6.29 0.78
CA LEU A 58 7.54 -7.13 1.66
C LEU A 58 8.14 -8.53 1.83
N ARG A 59 8.63 -9.13 0.74
CA ARG A 59 9.30 -10.43 0.77
C ARG A 59 10.55 -10.46 1.65
N TRP A 60 11.32 -9.37 1.64
CA TRP A 60 12.53 -9.25 2.46
C TRP A 60 12.19 -9.06 3.94
N ILE A 61 11.15 -8.29 4.23
CA ILE A 61 10.65 -8.09 5.60
C ILE A 61 10.11 -9.41 6.16
N ALA A 62 9.32 -10.14 5.36
CA ALA A 62 8.84 -11.47 5.74
C ALA A 62 9.99 -12.45 6.00
N GLY A 63 11.00 -12.47 5.13
CA GLY A 63 12.19 -13.29 5.30
C GLY A 63 12.99 -12.94 6.55
N ALA A 64 13.23 -11.66 6.81
CA ALA A 64 13.90 -11.19 8.02
C ALA A 64 13.12 -11.55 9.29
N GLY A 65 11.78 -11.38 9.26
CA GLY A 65 10.90 -11.84 10.33
C GLY A 65 11.03 -13.34 10.60
N GLY A 66 11.02 -14.14 9.53
CA GLY A 66 11.19 -15.60 9.65
C GLY A 66 12.53 -15.99 10.27
N VAL A 67 13.64 -15.38 9.84
CA VAL A 67 14.96 -15.62 10.42
C VAL A 67 14.99 -15.25 11.90
N LEU A 68 14.40 -14.10 12.27
CA LEU A 68 14.31 -13.68 13.67
C LEU A 68 13.49 -14.69 14.48
N GLY A 69 12.36 -15.18 13.94
CA GLY A 69 11.54 -16.20 14.55
C GLY A 69 12.29 -17.51 14.77
N LEU A 70 13.06 -17.96 13.78
CA LEU A 70 13.88 -19.18 13.87
C LEU A 70 14.95 -19.07 14.97
N VAL A 71 15.66 -17.95 15.02
CA VAL A 71 16.67 -17.70 16.06
C VAL A 71 16.02 -17.65 17.44
N THR A 72 14.90 -16.96 17.56
CA THR A 72 14.14 -16.88 18.84
C THR A 72 13.68 -18.25 19.29
N ALA A 73 13.14 -19.08 18.37
CA ALA A 73 12.70 -20.44 18.67
C ALA A 73 13.85 -21.33 19.15
N TYR A 74 14.99 -21.26 18.46
CA TYR A 74 16.16 -22.03 18.83
C TYR A 74 16.71 -21.64 20.20
N LEU A 75 16.84 -20.34 20.46
CA LEU A 75 17.27 -19.84 21.78
C LEU A 75 16.28 -20.21 22.87
N LEU A 76 14.99 -20.03 22.65
CA LEU A 76 13.95 -20.36 23.62
C LEU A 76 13.98 -21.83 23.98
N THR A 77 13.99 -22.72 23.00
CA THR A 77 14.00 -24.16 23.23
C THR A 77 15.31 -24.63 23.87
N SER A 78 16.45 -24.13 23.42
CA SER A 78 17.73 -24.50 23.97
C SER A 78 17.93 -24.04 25.41
N LEU A 79 17.58 -22.77 25.70
CA LEU A 79 17.71 -22.21 27.05
C LEU A 79 16.77 -22.90 28.05
N THR A 80 15.51 -23.13 27.67
CA THR A 80 14.54 -23.78 28.56
C THR A 80 14.90 -25.24 28.83
N GLN A 81 15.33 -26.00 27.82
CA GLN A 81 15.71 -27.41 27.96
C GLN A 81 17.00 -27.56 28.75
N THR A 82 17.96 -26.65 28.64
CA THR A 82 19.20 -26.69 29.45
C THR A 82 18.97 -26.21 30.87
N ALA A 83 18.09 -25.22 31.09
CA ALA A 83 17.75 -24.76 32.42
C ALA A 83 16.96 -25.79 33.25
N TRP A 84 16.16 -26.64 32.58
CA TRP A 84 15.41 -27.71 33.21
C TRP A 84 15.65 -29.04 32.45
N PRO A 85 16.79 -29.72 32.69
CA PRO A 85 17.18 -30.88 31.91
C PRO A 85 16.34 -32.13 32.30
N LEU A 86 15.47 -32.51 31.39
CA LEU A 86 14.73 -33.77 31.50
C LEU A 86 15.44 -34.89 30.78
N ARG A 87 15.74 -35.97 31.49
CA ARG A 87 16.35 -37.16 30.88
C ARG A 87 15.30 -38.02 30.22
N THR A 88 15.27 -38.03 28.90
CA THR A 88 14.33 -38.79 28.07
C THR A 88 15.06 -39.91 27.33
N GLY A 89 15.25 -41.06 27.96
CA GLY A 89 15.62 -42.30 27.28
C GLY A 89 16.83 -42.25 26.34
N GLY A 90 17.90 -41.54 26.72
CA GLY A 90 19.14 -41.46 25.88
C GLY A 90 19.09 -40.39 24.78
N MET A 91 18.03 -39.63 24.65
CA MET A 91 17.98 -38.46 23.76
C MET A 91 18.84 -37.31 24.32
N PRO A 92 19.48 -36.49 23.46
CA PRO A 92 20.16 -35.28 23.92
C PRO A 92 19.17 -34.33 24.57
N ILE A 93 19.59 -33.56 25.59
CA ILE A 93 18.75 -32.60 26.32
C ILE A 93 18.14 -31.61 25.36
N VAL A 94 18.92 -31.05 24.42
CA VAL A 94 18.45 -30.24 23.31
C VAL A 94 18.29 -31.13 22.09
N SER A 95 17.06 -31.59 21.86
CA SER A 95 16.75 -32.47 20.74
C SER A 95 16.14 -31.70 19.59
N ILE A 96 16.80 -31.70 18.44
CA ILE A 96 16.36 -30.92 17.25
C ILE A 96 15.03 -31.44 16.74
N TRP A 97 14.83 -32.74 16.64
CA TRP A 97 13.64 -33.33 16.04
C TRP A 97 12.32 -32.91 16.73
N PRO A 98 12.13 -33.05 18.04
CA PRO A 98 10.96 -32.56 18.73
C PRO A 98 10.82 -31.03 18.62
N ASN A 99 11.95 -30.30 18.63
CA ASN A 99 11.94 -28.86 18.57
C ASN A 99 11.60 -28.31 17.17
N THR A 100 11.65 -29.14 16.12
CA THR A 100 11.34 -28.70 14.74
C THR A 100 9.95 -28.08 14.63
N ILE A 101 8.98 -28.58 15.39
CA ILE A 101 7.61 -28.02 15.41
C ILE A 101 7.65 -26.57 15.91
N ILE A 102 8.30 -26.33 17.05
CA ILE A 102 8.40 -24.98 17.65
C ILE A 102 9.21 -24.05 16.75
N LEU A 103 10.32 -24.55 16.16
CA LEU A 103 11.13 -23.81 15.20
C LEU A 103 10.28 -23.37 14.00
N PHE A 104 9.49 -24.27 13.44
CA PHE A 104 8.62 -23.96 12.32
C PHE A 104 7.53 -22.94 12.71
N GLU A 105 6.83 -23.16 13.81
CA GLU A 105 5.74 -22.29 14.23
C GLU A 105 6.19 -20.86 14.53
N LEU A 106 7.27 -20.69 15.29
CA LEU A 106 7.78 -19.35 15.57
C LEU A 106 8.36 -18.68 14.32
N THR A 107 8.99 -19.43 13.43
CA THR A 107 9.43 -18.90 12.13
C THR A 107 8.25 -18.33 11.35
N MET A 108 7.17 -19.09 11.24
CA MET A 108 5.95 -18.65 10.52
C MET A 108 5.26 -17.50 11.24
N LEU A 109 5.13 -17.58 12.58
CA LEU A 109 4.52 -16.51 13.36
C LEU A 109 5.23 -15.17 13.17
N PHE A 110 6.53 -15.14 13.29
CA PHE A 110 7.30 -13.90 13.14
C PHE A 110 7.29 -13.38 11.71
N ALA A 111 7.33 -14.26 10.71
CA ALA A 111 7.19 -13.86 9.31
C ALA A 111 5.84 -13.20 9.04
N ILE A 112 4.75 -13.79 9.55
CA ILE A 112 3.39 -13.24 9.41
C ILE A 112 3.26 -11.91 10.13
N LEU A 113 3.70 -11.84 11.40
CA LEU A 113 3.64 -10.59 12.17
C LEU A 113 4.44 -9.46 11.50
N ALA A 114 5.66 -9.75 11.03
CA ALA A 114 6.47 -8.78 10.31
C ALA A 114 5.76 -8.29 9.04
N THR A 115 5.12 -9.19 8.29
CA THR A 115 4.38 -8.86 7.07
C THR A 115 3.16 -7.99 7.39
N VAL A 116 2.39 -8.34 8.43
CA VAL A 116 1.21 -7.58 8.86
C VAL A 116 1.61 -6.17 9.31
N ILE A 117 2.66 -6.06 10.14
CA ILE A 117 3.18 -4.76 10.58
C ILE A 117 3.64 -3.94 9.37
N ALA A 118 4.39 -4.54 8.44
CA ALA A 118 4.83 -3.88 7.23
C ALA A 118 3.65 -3.39 6.37
N LEU A 119 2.58 -4.18 6.28
CA LEU A 119 1.35 -3.79 5.60
C LEU A 119 0.73 -2.54 6.23
N PHE A 120 0.54 -2.55 7.56
CA PHE A 120 -0.02 -1.39 8.26
C PHE A 120 0.82 -0.12 8.09
N VAL A 121 2.14 -0.25 8.19
CA VAL A 121 3.07 0.88 8.02
C VAL A 121 3.08 1.39 6.58
N THR A 122 3.14 0.50 5.59
CA THR A 122 3.18 0.90 4.17
C THR A 122 1.86 1.43 3.67
N ALA A 123 0.75 0.86 4.13
CA ALA A 123 -0.59 1.33 3.83
C ALA A 123 -0.99 2.58 4.65
N LYS A 124 -0.14 3.00 5.61
CA LYS A 124 -0.41 4.13 6.52
C LYS A 124 -1.75 4.00 7.22
N LEU A 125 -2.08 2.79 7.67
CA LEU A 125 -3.32 2.53 8.38
C LEU A 125 -3.19 2.85 9.90
N PRO A 126 -4.21 3.47 10.53
CA PRO A 126 -5.46 3.96 9.95
C PRO A 126 -5.21 5.16 9.03
N GLY A 127 -5.58 5.00 7.75
CA GLY A 127 -5.28 5.97 6.70
C GLY A 127 -6.02 7.29 6.87
N GLN A 128 -5.38 8.38 6.52
CA GLN A 128 -6.08 9.63 6.26
C GLN A 128 -6.87 9.44 4.95
N LYS A 129 -8.17 9.76 4.99
CA LYS A 129 -8.99 9.79 3.77
C LYS A 129 -8.35 10.78 2.80
N SER A 130 -8.19 10.38 1.54
CA SER A 130 -7.82 11.33 0.49
C SER A 130 -8.81 12.49 0.51
N ILE A 131 -8.30 13.69 0.30
CA ILE A 131 -9.15 14.90 0.19
C ILE A 131 -10.11 14.71 -0.97
N ILE A 132 -9.68 14.01 -2.01
CA ILE A 132 -10.44 13.66 -3.21
C ILE A 132 -11.19 12.34 -2.96
N TYR A 133 -12.26 12.37 -2.17
CA TYR A 133 -13.13 11.20 -1.99
C TYR A 133 -14.56 11.55 -2.40
N ASP A 134 -15.14 10.77 -3.31
CA ASP A 134 -16.52 10.88 -3.73
C ASP A 134 -17.25 9.55 -3.53
N ALA A 135 -18.49 9.59 -3.04
CA ALA A 135 -19.30 8.40 -2.82
C ALA A 135 -19.58 7.62 -4.12
N GLU A 136 -19.59 8.32 -5.26
CA GLU A 136 -19.79 7.72 -6.58
C GLU A 136 -18.67 6.73 -6.99
N ILE A 137 -17.52 6.79 -6.33
CA ILE A 137 -16.45 5.80 -6.52
C ILE A 137 -16.94 4.40 -6.11
N SER A 138 -17.76 4.31 -5.07
CA SER A 138 -18.35 3.04 -4.63
C SER A 138 -19.39 2.50 -5.61
N ASN A 139 -19.90 3.34 -6.53
CA ASN A 139 -20.82 2.98 -7.60
C ASN A 139 -20.10 2.61 -8.92
N GLY A 140 -18.79 2.35 -8.87
CA GLY A 140 -17.99 1.94 -10.02
C GLY A 140 -17.42 3.08 -10.85
N LEU A 141 -17.47 4.34 -10.35
CA LEU A 141 -16.80 5.45 -10.99
C LEU A 141 -15.34 5.53 -10.52
N ILE A 142 -14.49 6.01 -11.41
CA ILE A 142 -13.07 6.21 -11.16
C ILE A 142 -12.83 7.71 -11.00
N ALA A 143 -12.31 8.14 -9.86
CA ALA A 143 -11.95 9.54 -9.64
C ALA A 143 -10.48 9.75 -10.03
N VAL A 144 -10.24 10.75 -10.86
CA VAL A 144 -8.90 11.25 -11.19
C VAL A 144 -8.81 12.69 -10.74
N GLY A 145 -7.77 13.03 -10.01
CA GLY A 145 -7.63 14.40 -9.52
C GLY A 145 -6.20 14.75 -9.11
N VAL A 146 -6.05 15.99 -8.71
CA VAL A 146 -4.79 16.57 -8.23
C VAL A 146 -5.03 17.21 -6.88
N GLU A 147 -4.24 16.83 -5.88
CA GLU A 147 -4.21 17.50 -4.58
C GLU A 147 -3.28 18.70 -4.64
N HIS A 148 -3.72 19.82 -4.07
CA HIS A 148 -2.99 21.08 -4.02
C HIS A 148 -2.53 21.56 -5.41
N PRO A 149 -3.46 21.76 -6.36
CA PRO A 149 -3.11 22.18 -7.71
C PRO A 149 -2.38 23.54 -7.68
N PRO A 150 -1.28 23.70 -8.44
CA PRO A 150 -0.66 25.01 -8.57
C PRO A 150 -1.66 26.01 -9.17
N ALA A 151 -1.84 27.17 -8.53
CA ALA A 151 -2.80 28.19 -8.96
C ALA A 151 -2.58 28.62 -10.43
N ALA A 152 -1.33 28.63 -10.88
CA ALA A 152 -0.98 28.97 -12.27
C ALA A 152 -1.48 27.95 -13.31
N LEU A 153 -1.71 26.70 -12.92
CA LEU A 153 -2.14 25.62 -13.81
C LEU A 153 -3.61 25.23 -13.62
N ALA A 154 -4.33 25.84 -12.68
CA ALA A 154 -5.68 25.43 -12.30
C ALA A 154 -6.66 25.36 -13.50
N GLU A 155 -6.67 26.34 -14.39
CA GLU A 155 -7.52 26.35 -15.58
C GLU A 155 -7.12 25.29 -16.61
N GLN A 156 -5.81 25.07 -16.79
CA GLN A 156 -5.32 24.03 -17.69
C GLN A 156 -5.64 22.63 -17.16
N LEU A 157 -5.53 22.44 -15.85
CA LEU A 157 -5.91 21.19 -15.17
C LEU A 157 -7.40 20.92 -15.29
N ARG A 158 -8.22 21.95 -15.08
CA ARG A 158 -9.65 21.86 -15.25
C ARG A 158 -10.04 21.45 -16.67
N THR A 159 -9.43 22.08 -17.67
CA THR A 159 -9.65 21.75 -19.09
C THR A 159 -9.20 20.33 -19.41
N ALA A 160 -8.03 19.90 -18.89
CA ALA A 160 -7.51 18.57 -19.10
C ALA A 160 -8.38 17.48 -18.48
N LEU A 161 -8.90 17.71 -17.28
CA LEU A 161 -9.83 16.80 -16.59
C LEU A 161 -11.20 16.78 -17.28
N ALA A 162 -11.74 17.93 -17.68
CA ALA A 162 -13.05 18.02 -18.32
C ALA A 162 -13.12 17.38 -19.71
N ALA A 163 -11.99 17.32 -20.43
CA ALA A 163 -11.94 16.86 -21.82
C ALA A 163 -12.39 15.40 -22.01
N GLU A 164 -12.26 14.57 -20.98
CA GLU A 164 -12.58 13.13 -21.03
C GLU A 164 -13.64 12.73 -19.98
N ALA A 165 -14.03 13.67 -19.12
CA ALA A 165 -14.99 13.40 -18.06
C ALA A 165 -16.43 13.51 -18.59
N PRO A 166 -17.32 12.57 -18.23
CA PRO A 166 -18.74 12.66 -18.58
C PRO A 166 -19.50 13.72 -17.77
N GLY A 167 -18.88 14.32 -16.76
CA GLY A 167 -19.47 15.32 -15.86
C GLY A 167 -18.53 16.48 -15.55
N ASP A 168 -19.01 17.41 -14.73
CA ASP A 168 -18.25 18.60 -14.33
C ASP A 168 -17.07 18.24 -13.42
N VAL A 169 -15.97 19.00 -13.55
CA VAL A 169 -14.82 18.95 -12.66
C VAL A 169 -15.22 19.52 -11.30
N LYS A 170 -15.12 18.69 -10.26
CA LYS A 170 -15.39 19.09 -8.87
C LYS A 170 -14.14 19.69 -8.24
N THR A 171 -14.31 20.77 -7.48
CA THR A 171 -13.25 21.45 -6.71
C THR A 171 -13.57 21.41 -5.22
N ILE A 172 -12.55 21.18 -4.39
CA ILE A 172 -12.65 21.14 -2.93
C ILE A 172 -11.77 22.21 -2.31
#